data_f3c787bd12ac0cb2106de53a3cb41092
#
_entry.id   f3c787bd12ac0cb2106de53a3cb41092
#
_cell.length_a   1.000
_cell.length_b   1.000
_cell.length_c   1.000
_cell.angle_alpha   90.00
_cell.angle_beta   90.00
_cell.angle_gamma   90.00
#
_symmetry.space_group_name_H-M   'P 1'
#
loop_
_entity.id
_entity.type
_entity.pdbx_description
1 polymer ?
#
loop_
_entity_poly.entity_id
_entity_poly.type
_entity_poly.pdbx_seq_one_letter_code
_entity_poly.pdbx_strand_id
1 'polypeptide(L)'
;AHVIGFHVKASKAIQTLAVRMQPPVAVHCDDVIYRLMDHVTDQVARLLPPRDEMRVVGEAQVAQLFHIKQGSRRPPKCVAGCRVTNGVISRASEVRVLRGDDRHEVFRGKLDTLRQVKKDVAEMRKGTECGMSFDGFDGLQVDDQIQCFTMVQVPASLHSSTS
;
A
#
# COMPACT_ATOMS: atom_id res chain seq x y z
N ALA A 1 7.12 -19.36 -24.94
CA ALA A 1 8.20 -18.53 -25.50
C ALA A 1 7.58 -17.48 -26.42
N HIS A 2 8.27 -16.34 -26.60
CA HIS A 2 7.86 -15.25 -27.48
C HIS A 2 8.98 -14.97 -28.48
N VAL A 3 8.61 -14.82 -29.76
CA VAL A 3 9.49 -14.37 -30.82
C VAL A 3 9.05 -12.98 -31.25
N ILE A 4 9.98 -12.07 -31.30
CA ILE A 4 9.73 -10.64 -31.59
C ILE A 4 10.54 -10.30 -32.83
N GLY A 5 9.87 -9.75 -33.84
CA GLY A 5 10.48 -9.34 -35.10
C GLY A 5 10.27 -7.84 -35.36
N PHE A 6 11.37 -7.12 -35.54
CA PHE A 6 11.33 -5.74 -35.97
C PHE A 6 11.55 -5.62 -37.49
N HIS A 7 10.68 -4.91 -38.17
CA HIS A 7 10.75 -4.68 -39.63
C HIS A 7 10.85 -5.96 -40.46
N VAL A 8 10.26 -7.06 -39.96
CA VAL A 8 10.19 -8.37 -40.64
C VAL A 8 8.75 -8.90 -40.61
N LYS A 9 8.39 -9.66 -41.62
CA LYS A 9 7.09 -10.32 -41.69
C LYS A 9 7.24 -11.81 -41.51
N ALA A 10 6.56 -12.37 -40.51
CA ALA A 10 6.51 -13.82 -40.33
C ALA A 10 5.66 -14.45 -41.45
N SER A 11 6.22 -15.42 -42.17
CA SER A 11 5.49 -16.17 -43.19
C SER A 11 4.38 -17.02 -42.55
N LYS A 12 3.33 -17.33 -43.31
CA LYS A 12 2.23 -18.19 -42.84
C LYS A 12 2.72 -19.55 -42.32
N ALA A 13 3.77 -20.10 -42.92
CA ALA A 13 4.39 -21.35 -42.49
C ALA A 13 5.00 -21.23 -41.07
N ILE A 14 5.71 -20.14 -40.78
CA ILE A 14 6.29 -19.87 -39.46
C ILE A 14 5.19 -19.66 -38.40
N GLN A 15 4.15 -18.91 -38.73
CA GLN A 15 3.01 -18.69 -37.81
C GLN A 15 2.30 -20.02 -37.48
N THR A 16 2.07 -20.89 -38.47
CA THR A 16 1.45 -22.19 -38.28
C THR A 16 2.36 -23.13 -37.43
N LEU A 17 3.66 -23.08 -37.67
CA LEU A 17 4.63 -23.86 -36.89
C LEU A 17 4.65 -23.40 -35.43
N ALA A 18 4.69 -22.10 -35.19
CA ALA A 18 4.72 -21.51 -33.86
C ALA A 18 3.51 -21.90 -32.99
N VAL A 19 2.32 -21.96 -33.60
CA VAL A 19 1.10 -22.40 -32.91
C VAL A 19 1.10 -23.91 -32.60
N ARG A 20 1.73 -24.71 -33.47
CA ARG A 20 1.81 -26.18 -33.28
C ARG A 20 2.88 -26.64 -32.28
N MET A 21 3.79 -25.77 -31.90
CA MET A 21 4.80 -26.07 -30.88
C MET A 21 4.18 -26.29 -29.52
N GLN A 22 4.79 -27.13 -28.71
CA GLN A 22 4.39 -27.36 -27.30
C GLN A 22 5.55 -27.00 -26.37
N PRO A 23 5.41 -25.95 -25.54
CA PRO A 23 4.30 -24.99 -25.50
C PRO A 23 4.27 -24.08 -26.74
N PRO A 24 3.09 -23.52 -27.10
CA PRO A 24 2.97 -22.66 -28.27
C PRO A 24 3.85 -21.41 -28.15
N VAL A 25 4.37 -20.96 -29.27
CA VAL A 25 5.26 -19.79 -29.34
C VAL A 25 4.46 -18.61 -29.93
N ALA A 26 4.35 -17.51 -29.21
CA ALA A 26 3.75 -16.30 -29.73
C ALA A 26 4.77 -15.56 -30.62
N VAL A 27 4.34 -15.21 -31.84
CA VAL A 27 5.15 -14.43 -32.78
C VAL A 27 4.52 -13.06 -32.95
N HIS A 28 5.25 -12.03 -32.62
CA HIS A 28 4.82 -10.65 -32.76
C HIS A 28 5.82 -9.87 -33.63
N CYS A 29 5.34 -9.29 -34.73
CA CYS A 29 6.14 -8.49 -35.65
C CYS A 29 5.51 -7.11 -35.82
N ASP A 30 6.30 -6.07 -35.73
CA ASP A 30 5.88 -4.68 -35.96
C ASP A 30 6.99 -3.90 -36.66
N ASP A 31 6.59 -2.92 -37.46
CA ASP A 31 7.48 -2.03 -38.18
C ASP A 31 7.82 -0.77 -37.36
N VAL A 32 7.14 -0.58 -36.23
CA VAL A 32 7.34 0.55 -35.32
C VAL A 32 8.02 0.07 -34.04
N ILE A 33 9.26 0.46 -33.80
CA ILE A 33 10.08 0.00 -32.67
C ILE A 33 9.44 0.30 -31.31
N TYR A 34 8.80 1.45 -31.14
CA TYR A 34 8.12 1.83 -29.89
C TYR A 34 6.98 0.88 -29.52
N ARG A 35 6.17 0.48 -30.51
CA ARG A 35 5.09 -0.51 -30.30
C ARG A 35 5.64 -1.87 -29.89
N LEU A 36 6.76 -2.24 -30.45
CA LEU A 36 7.44 -3.47 -30.11
C LEU A 36 7.98 -3.43 -28.67
N MET A 37 8.57 -2.32 -28.28
CA MET A 37 9.04 -2.09 -26.92
C MET A 37 7.88 -2.13 -25.90
N ASP A 38 6.76 -1.47 -26.20
CA ASP A 38 5.56 -1.50 -25.36
C ASP A 38 5.04 -2.92 -25.20
N HIS A 39 4.98 -3.67 -26.33
CA HIS A 39 4.54 -5.07 -26.29
C HIS A 39 5.46 -5.94 -25.41
N VAL A 40 6.78 -5.80 -25.54
CA VAL A 40 7.75 -6.54 -24.70
C VAL A 40 7.58 -6.17 -23.23
N THR A 41 7.48 -4.88 -22.95
CA THR A 41 7.29 -4.37 -21.59
C THR A 41 6.03 -4.96 -20.94
N ASP A 42 4.93 -5.01 -21.68
CA ASP A 42 3.66 -5.59 -21.24
C ASP A 42 3.79 -7.10 -20.97
N GLN A 43 4.46 -7.84 -21.86
CA GLN A 43 4.68 -9.28 -21.67
C GLN A 43 5.56 -9.58 -20.45
N VAL A 44 6.63 -8.82 -20.24
CA VAL A 44 7.49 -8.97 -19.07
C VAL A 44 6.74 -8.59 -17.79
N ALA A 45 5.96 -7.51 -17.81
CA ALA A 45 5.14 -7.10 -16.67
C ALA A 45 4.15 -8.19 -16.24
N ARG A 46 3.55 -8.93 -17.19
CA ARG A 46 2.65 -10.06 -16.91
C ARG A 46 3.35 -11.28 -16.29
N LEU A 47 4.64 -11.44 -16.54
CA LEU A 47 5.43 -12.53 -15.98
C LEU A 47 6.00 -12.22 -14.59
N LEU A 48 6.04 -10.94 -14.21
CA LEU A 48 6.48 -10.54 -12.88
C LEU A 48 5.38 -10.79 -11.86
N PRO A 49 5.71 -11.29 -10.66
CA PRO A 49 4.73 -11.43 -9.60
C PRO A 49 4.19 -10.03 -9.21
N PRO A 50 2.90 -9.95 -8.86
CA PRO A 50 2.35 -8.71 -8.33
C PRO A 50 3.14 -8.31 -7.09
N ARG A 51 3.41 -7.04 -6.92
CA ARG A 51 4.06 -6.52 -5.72
C ARG A 51 3.02 -5.86 -4.82
N ASP A 52 3.22 -6.05 -3.54
CA ASP A 52 2.41 -5.36 -2.54
C ASP A 52 2.89 -3.92 -2.42
N GLU A 53 1.98 -2.99 -2.64
CA GLU A 53 2.21 -1.56 -2.46
C GLU A 53 1.43 -1.06 -1.25
N MET A 54 2.13 -0.34 -0.38
CA MET A 54 1.51 0.31 0.77
C MET A 54 0.82 1.59 0.31
N ARG A 55 -0.50 1.65 0.45
CA ARG A 55 -1.29 2.84 0.16
C ARG A 55 -1.80 3.47 1.44
N VAL A 56 -1.35 4.69 1.71
CA VAL A 56 -1.85 5.48 2.84
C VAL A 56 -3.27 5.93 2.53
N VAL A 57 -4.22 5.60 3.41
CA VAL A 57 -5.65 5.91 3.28
C VAL A 57 -6.11 7.00 4.24
N GLY A 58 -5.35 7.24 5.30
CA GLY A 58 -5.66 8.29 6.27
C GLY A 58 -4.45 8.67 7.12
N GLU A 59 -4.47 9.90 7.60
CA GLU A 59 -3.43 10.46 8.45
C GLU A 59 -4.04 11.22 9.61
N ALA A 60 -3.43 11.09 10.78
CA ALA A 60 -3.79 11.82 11.98
C ALA A 60 -2.55 12.27 12.74
N GLN A 61 -2.67 13.35 13.48
CA GLN A 61 -1.62 13.86 14.35
C GLN A 61 -2.03 13.72 15.80
N VAL A 62 -1.11 13.31 16.65
CA VAL A 62 -1.31 13.22 18.10
C VAL A 62 -1.26 14.61 18.70
N ALA A 63 -2.39 15.05 19.26
CA ALA A 63 -2.51 16.35 19.92
C ALA A 63 -2.29 16.25 21.43
N GLN A 64 -2.76 15.18 22.06
CA GLN A 64 -2.68 14.97 23.51
C GLN A 64 -2.55 13.48 23.85
N LEU A 65 -2.01 13.19 25.02
CA LEU A 65 -1.92 11.83 25.54
C LEU A 65 -2.69 11.72 26.86
N PHE A 66 -3.46 10.65 26.98
CA PHE A 66 -4.25 10.34 28.17
C PHE A 66 -3.87 8.95 28.69
N HIS A 67 -3.66 8.83 29.99
CA HIS A 67 -3.43 7.55 30.64
C HIS A 67 -4.71 7.13 31.37
N ILE A 68 -5.37 6.10 30.85
CA ILE A 68 -6.62 5.58 31.44
C ILE A 68 -6.30 4.38 32.31
N LYS A 69 -6.65 4.44 33.58
CA LYS A 69 -6.52 3.31 34.51
C LYS A 69 -7.54 2.23 34.15
N GLN A 70 -7.08 1.05 33.83
CA GLN A 70 -7.94 -0.13 33.50
C GLN A 70 -8.19 -1.02 34.71
N GLY A 71 -8.56 -0.43 35.87
CA GLY A 71 -8.79 -1.17 37.12
C GLY A 71 -7.49 -1.46 37.88
N SER A 72 -7.61 -2.09 39.06
CA SER A 72 -6.49 -2.24 40.04
C SER A 72 -5.40 -3.24 39.63
N ARG A 73 -5.61 -4.06 38.61
CA ARG A 73 -4.69 -5.16 38.21
C ARG A 73 -4.07 -5.01 36.81
N ARG A 74 -4.42 -3.98 36.07
CA ARG A 74 -3.87 -3.75 34.72
C ARG A 74 -3.08 -2.45 34.67
N PRO A 75 -1.97 -2.38 33.92
CA PRO A 75 -1.24 -1.13 33.72
C PRO A 75 -2.14 -0.08 33.06
N PRO A 76 -1.91 1.20 33.32
CA PRO A 76 -2.65 2.28 32.67
C PRO A 76 -2.43 2.19 31.17
N LYS A 77 -3.52 2.30 30.42
CA LYS A 77 -3.49 2.29 28.94
C LYS A 77 -3.28 3.69 28.41
N CYS A 78 -2.30 3.88 27.54
CA CYS A 78 -2.10 5.14 26.84
C CYS A 78 -3.14 5.26 25.71
N VAL A 79 -3.86 6.37 25.71
CA VAL A 79 -4.81 6.75 24.66
C VAL A 79 -4.37 8.09 24.07
N ALA A 80 -4.11 8.12 22.79
CA ALA A 80 -3.77 9.34 22.09
C ALA A 80 -5.04 10.05 21.63
N GLY A 81 -5.21 11.31 22.04
CA GLY A 81 -6.15 12.24 21.44
C GLY A 81 -5.55 12.74 20.13
N CYS A 82 -6.12 12.33 19.02
CA CYS A 82 -5.62 12.62 17.68
C CYS A 82 -6.62 13.44 16.88
N ARG A 83 -6.10 14.26 15.99
CA ARG A 83 -6.88 14.96 14.98
C ARG A 83 -6.59 14.37 13.60
N VAL A 84 -7.62 13.94 12.89
CA VAL A 84 -7.48 13.43 11.53
C VAL A 84 -7.17 14.57 10.58
N THR A 85 -5.99 14.55 9.99
CA THR A 85 -5.49 15.61 9.10
C THR A 85 -5.84 15.33 7.64
N ASN A 86 -5.86 14.05 7.25
CA ASN A 86 -6.16 13.66 5.88
C ASN A 86 -6.83 12.28 5.81
N GLY A 87 -7.64 12.06 4.77
CA GLY A 87 -8.26 10.78 4.46
C GLY A 87 -9.21 10.25 5.55
N VAL A 88 -9.19 8.95 5.74
CA VAL A 88 -10.02 8.20 6.68
C VAL A 88 -9.15 7.26 7.50
N ILE A 89 -9.31 7.30 8.82
CA ILE A 89 -8.72 6.33 9.74
C ILE A 89 -9.75 5.23 10.00
N SER A 90 -9.40 4.00 9.69
CA SER A 90 -10.25 2.83 9.94
C SER A 90 -9.61 1.92 10.98
N ARG A 91 -10.41 1.40 11.90
CA ARG A 91 -9.98 0.42 12.90
C ARG A 91 -9.50 -0.90 12.28
N ALA A 92 -10.05 -1.26 11.11
CA ALA A 92 -9.72 -2.51 10.42
C ALA A 92 -8.39 -2.46 9.68
N SER A 93 -7.89 -1.25 9.38
CA SER A 93 -6.64 -1.06 8.64
C SER A 93 -5.42 -1.12 9.54
N GLU A 94 -4.27 -1.43 8.95
CA GLU A 94 -3.00 -1.31 9.64
C GLU A 94 -2.59 0.15 9.78
N VAL A 95 -1.87 0.43 10.85
CA VAL A 95 -1.37 1.77 11.16
C VAL A 95 0.11 1.74 11.43
N ARG A 96 0.77 2.85 11.12
CA ARG A 96 2.14 3.11 11.54
C ARG A 96 2.22 4.47 12.22
N VAL A 97 3.13 4.58 13.17
CA VAL A 97 3.42 5.82 13.88
C VAL A 97 4.78 6.31 13.42
N LEU A 98 4.81 7.55 12.97
CA LEU A 98 6.01 8.22 12.50
C LEU A 98 6.35 9.35 13.47
N ARG A 99 7.62 9.49 13.80
CA ARG A 99 8.13 10.50 14.73
C ARG A 99 9.20 11.36 14.08
N GLY A 100 9.18 12.65 14.42
CA GLY A 100 10.16 13.64 13.99
C GLY A 100 10.01 14.07 12.53
N ASP A 101 10.83 15.03 12.14
CA ASP A 101 10.86 15.57 10.78
C ASP A 101 11.31 14.53 9.74
N ASP A 102 12.16 13.59 10.16
CA ASP A 102 12.64 12.47 9.34
C ASP A 102 11.59 11.37 9.14
N ARG A 103 10.41 11.51 9.74
CA ARG A 103 9.32 10.52 9.67
C ARG A 103 9.78 9.09 10.00
N HIS A 104 10.58 8.97 11.06
CA HIS A 104 11.04 7.67 11.51
C HIS A 104 9.87 6.81 12.02
N GLU A 105 9.72 5.60 11.48
CA GLU A 105 8.69 4.65 11.92
C GLU A 105 9.08 4.08 13.29
N VAL A 106 8.31 4.44 14.34
CA VAL A 106 8.51 3.98 15.72
C VAL A 106 7.61 2.81 16.08
N PHE A 107 6.51 2.64 15.36
CA PHE A 107 5.57 1.55 15.56
C PHE A 107 4.81 1.22 14.27
N ARG A 108 4.49 -0.06 14.10
CA ARG A 108 3.62 -0.58 13.06
C ARG A 108 2.76 -1.71 13.62
N GLY A 109 1.46 -1.63 13.42
CA GLY A 109 0.52 -2.62 13.95
C GLY A 109 -0.92 -2.26 13.68
N LYS A 110 -1.81 -2.64 14.59
CA LYS A 110 -3.25 -2.39 14.49
C LYS A 110 -3.73 -1.48 15.60
N LEU A 111 -4.82 -0.77 15.33
CA LEU A 111 -5.54 -0.05 16.37
C LEU A 111 -6.28 -1.05 17.27
N ASP A 112 -6.11 -0.90 18.58
CA ASP A 112 -6.91 -1.61 19.56
C ASP A 112 -8.26 -0.93 19.74
N THR A 113 -8.28 0.39 19.96
CA THR A 113 -9.52 1.15 20.04
C THR A 113 -9.48 2.42 19.18
N LEU A 114 -10.61 2.73 18.57
CA LEU A 114 -10.87 4.00 17.88
C LEU A 114 -12.16 4.58 18.44
N ARG A 115 -12.08 5.73 19.11
CA ARG A 115 -13.21 6.35 19.80
C ARG A 115 -13.40 7.79 19.40
N GLN A 116 -14.66 8.17 19.24
CA GLN A 116 -15.05 9.56 19.14
C GLN A 116 -15.77 9.97 20.44
N VAL A 117 -15.13 10.87 21.22
CA VAL A 117 -15.59 11.26 22.55
C VAL A 117 -15.69 10.04 23.49
N LYS A 118 -16.83 9.37 23.58
CA LYS A 118 -17.08 8.20 24.42
C LYS A 118 -17.61 6.99 23.65
N LYS A 119 -17.78 7.11 22.33
CA LYS A 119 -18.33 6.06 21.47
C LYS A 119 -17.23 5.39 20.66
N ASP A 120 -17.24 4.06 20.64
CA ASP A 120 -16.41 3.29 19.72
C ASP A 120 -16.94 3.47 18.30
N VAL A 121 -16.03 3.77 17.37
CA VAL A 121 -16.35 3.99 15.96
C VAL A 121 -15.45 3.11 15.08
N ALA A 122 -15.97 2.72 13.92
CA ALA A 122 -15.21 1.93 12.96
C ALA A 122 -14.27 2.78 12.11
N GLU A 123 -14.68 4.02 11.83
CA GLU A 123 -13.96 4.94 10.94
C GLU A 123 -14.08 6.38 11.41
N MET A 124 -13.02 7.16 11.13
CA MET A 124 -12.97 8.59 11.40
C MET A 124 -12.47 9.34 10.17
N ARG A 125 -13.16 10.44 9.84
CA ARG A 125 -12.85 11.26 8.66
C ARG A 125 -12.03 12.48 9.01
N LYS A 126 -11.41 13.06 7.99
CA LYS A 126 -10.66 14.32 8.07
C LYS A 126 -11.43 15.40 8.85
N GLY A 127 -10.70 16.13 9.71
CA GLY A 127 -11.21 17.24 10.50
C GLY A 127 -11.89 16.83 11.81
N THR A 128 -11.95 15.54 12.13
CA THR A 128 -12.53 15.05 13.39
C THR A 128 -11.45 14.71 14.40
N GLU A 129 -11.80 14.84 15.67
CA GLU A 129 -10.96 14.43 16.80
C GLU A 129 -11.39 13.06 17.29
N CYS A 130 -10.42 12.24 17.63
CA CYS A 130 -10.65 10.87 18.09
C CYS A 130 -9.59 10.43 19.09
N GLY A 131 -9.98 9.49 19.94
CA GLY A 131 -9.06 8.76 20.82
C GLY A 131 -8.63 7.46 20.16
N MET A 132 -7.32 7.25 20.07
CA MET A 132 -6.73 6.03 19.54
C MET A 132 -5.87 5.34 20.59
N SER A 133 -5.95 4.03 20.65
CA SER A 133 -4.98 3.22 21.37
C SER A 133 -4.47 2.11 20.49
N PHE A 134 -3.25 1.71 20.74
CA PHE A 134 -2.54 0.72 19.92
C PHE A 134 -2.36 -0.56 20.72
N ASP A 135 -2.38 -1.67 20.04
CA ASP A 135 -2.12 -2.96 20.69
C ASP A 135 -0.61 -3.15 20.89
N GLY A 136 -0.22 -3.28 22.14
CA GLY A 136 1.18 -3.52 22.53
C GLY A 136 2.12 -2.30 22.40
N PHE A 137 1.61 -1.08 22.22
CA PHE A 137 2.46 0.12 22.13
C PHE A 137 1.90 1.30 22.94
N ASP A 138 2.68 1.70 23.95
CA ASP A 138 2.37 2.82 24.85
C ASP A 138 3.38 3.99 24.72
N GLY A 139 4.32 3.88 23.79
CA GLY A 139 5.41 4.84 23.59
C GLY A 139 5.07 6.07 22.71
N LEU A 140 3.78 6.43 22.60
CA LEU A 140 3.35 7.60 21.84
C LEU A 140 3.86 8.90 22.43
N GLN A 141 4.08 9.89 21.58
CA GLN A 141 4.42 11.26 21.97
C GLN A 141 3.47 12.26 21.27
N VAL A 142 3.38 13.44 21.84
CA VAL A 142 2.69 14.57 21.19
C VAL A 142 3.43 14.89 19.89
N ASP A 143 2.71 15.26 18.86
CA ASP A 143 3.17 15.53 17.49
C ASP A 143 3.56 14.29 16.67
N ASP A 144 3.47 13.07 17.21
CA ASP A 144 3.59 11.85 16.41
C ASP A 144 2.53 11.85 15.29
N GLN A 145 2.94 11.45 14.09
CA GLN A 145 2.04 11.29 12.95
C GLN A 145 1.61 9.83 12.83
N ILE A 146 0.31 9.60 12.82
CA ILE A 146 -0.29 8.28 12.62
C ILE A 146 -0.76 8.17 11.18
N GLN A 147 -0.28 7.18 10.46
CA GLN A 147 -0.73 6.87 9.11
C GLN A 147 -1.45 5.52 9.10
N CYS A 148 -2.67 5.55 8.59
CA CYS A 148 -3.46 4.37 8.30
C CYS A 148 -3.20 3.95 6.86
N PHE A 149 -2.88 2.69 6.61
CA PHE A 149 -2.54 2.20 5.29
C PHE A 149 -3.18 0.84 5.01
N THR A 150 -3.29 0.52 3.74
CA THR A 150 -3.69 -0.80 3.25
C THR A 150 -2.64 -1.31 2.28
N MET A 151 -2.42 -2.62 2.29
CA MET A 151 -1.60 -3.27 1.28
C MET A 151 -2.49 -3.59 0.08
N VAL A 152 -2.11 -3.09 -1.09
CA VAL A 152 -2.79 -3.37 -2.35
C VAL A 152 -1.83 -4.08 -3.28
N GLN A 153 -2.29 -5.14 -3.93
CA GLN A 153 -1.52 -5.82 -4.96
C GLN A 153 -1.63 -5.02 -6.25
N VAL A 154 -0.49 -4.50 -6.70
CA VAL A 154 -0.41 -3.82 -8.00
C VAL A 154 0.34 -4.72 -8.99
N PRO A 155 -0.12 -4.77 -10.26
CA PRO A 155 0.62 -5.45 -11.29
C PRO A 155 2.02 -4.83 -11.40
N ALA A 156 3.03 -5.66 -11.53
CA ALA A 156 4.38 -5.16 -11.73
C ALA A 156 4.43 -4.37 -13.04
N SER A 157 4.81 -3.11 -12.98
CA SER A 157 5.09 -2.28 -14.15
C SER A 157 6.58 -2.02 -14.25
N LEU A 158 7.13 -2.10 -15.47
CA LEU A 158 8.54 -1.79 -15.72
C LEU A 158 8.80 -0.26 -15.77
N HIS A 159 7.75 0.55 -15.69
CA HIS A 159 7.86 2.00 -15.56
C HIS A 159 7.93 2.38 -14.08
N SER A 160 9.01 2.06 -13.40
CA SER A 160 9.37 2.76 -12.18
C SER A 160 10.12 4.03 -12.60
N SER A 161 9.35 5.10 -12.65
CA SER A 161 9.79 6.50 -12.54
C SER A 161 11.23 6.70 -12.11
N THR A 162 12.02 7.16 -13.04
CA THR A 162 13.14 8.05 -12.75
C THR A 162 12.54 9.38 -12.27
N SER A 163 12.74 9.72 -11.03
CA SER A 163 12.76 11.09 -10.49
C SER A 163 13.88 11.17 -9.51
#